data_8df5f6545bf7c9ee3731628411742b64
#
_entry.id   8df5f6545bf7c9ee3731628411742b64
#
_cell.length_a   1.000
_cell.length_b   1.000
_cell.length_c   1.000
_cell.angle_alpha   90.00
_cell.angle_beta   90.00
_cell.angle_gamma   90.00
#
_symmetry.space_group_name_H-M   'P 1'
#
loop_
_entity.id
_entity.type
_entity.pdbx_description
1 polymer ?
#
loop_
_entity_poly.entity_id
_entity_poly.type
_entity_poly.pdbx_seq_one_letter_code
_entity_poly.pdbx_strand_id
1 'polypeptide(L)'
;MNNRKKLFLVDAYALIFRGYYAFIKNPRINSKGMDTSAIMGFMNSLLDLIKREKPDNIAVAFDLGGSSDRIEMFEEYKANRHETPDAIKIAVPYIHNILKAMGIPILMKRGYEADDIIGTVAKDAEKNNFEVFMVTPDKDFAQLVSENIFMYKPARMGNGIEIWGIKEVQQKFEVTDPKQVIDFLGMMGDSVDNIPGLPGVGEKTAKKFINLYGSIEKLLENTSEIKGKLREKIEANKEKGILSKKLATIMLDVPIEYDFVDFK
;
A
#
# COMPACT_ATOMS: atom_id res chain seq x y z
N MET A 1 25.51 -0.44 17.30
CA MET A 1 24.68 -0.96 16.20
C MET A 1 23.33 -1.30 16.79
N ASN A 2 22.26 -0.74 16.24
CA ASN A 2 20.91 -0.95 16.78
C ASN A 2 20.51 -2.39 16.41
N ASN A 3 20.46 -3.29 17.39
CA ASN A 3 20.22 -4.73 17.17
C ASN A 3 18.70 -5.00 17.15
N ARG A 4 17.96 -4.26 16.30
CA ARG A 4 16.53 -4.48 16.11
C ARG A 4 16.32 -5.69 15.21
N LYS A 5 15.31 -6.49 15.52
CA LYS A 5 14.88 -7.57 14.63
C LYS A 5 14.19 -7.01 13.40
N LYS A 6 14.47 -7.60 12.25
CA LYS A 6 13.85 -7.24 10.98
C LYS A 6 12.54 -7.97 10.78
N LEU A 7 11.46 -7.23 10.66
CA LEU A 7 10.14 -7.74 10.29
C LEU A 7 9.80 -7.34 8.86
N PHE A 8 9.48 -8.31 8.01
CA PHE A 8 8.98 -8.09 6.67
C PHE A 8 7.48 -8.38 6.61
N LEU A 9 6.68 -7.37 6.26
CA LEU A 9 5.24 -7.47 6.04
C LEU A 9 4.96 -7.40 4.55
N VAL A 10 4.48 -8.49 3.98
CA VAL A 10 4.34 -8.65 2.53
C VAL A 10 2.89 -8.41 2.11
N ASP A 11 2.67 -7.47 1.21
CA ASP A 11 1.42 -7.31 0.49
C ASP A 11 1.30 -8.42 -0.56
N ALA A 12 0.42 -9.37 -0.30
CA ALA A 12 0.28 -10.56 -1.13
C ALA A 12 -0.15 -10.23 -2.56
N TYR A 13 -1.20 -9.42 -2.71
CA TYR A 13 -1.76 -9.13 -4.03
C TYR A 13 -0.80 -8.31 -4.89
N ALA A 14 -0.01 -7.42 -4.31
CA ALA A 14 1.02 -6.69 -5.04
C ALA A 14 2.02 -7.65 -5.71
N LEU A 15 2.46 -8.69 -5.01
CA LEU A 15 3.38 -9.70 -5.57
C LEU A 15 2.67 -10.69 -6.50
N ILE A 16 1.43 -11.09 -6.21
CA ILE A 16 0.63 -12.02 -7.03
C ILE A 16 0.33 -11.39 -8.39
N PHE A 17 -0.22 -10.18 -8.42
CA PHE A 17 -0.49 -9.46 -9.66
C PHE A 17 0.79 -9.24 -10.47
N ARG A 18 1.86 -8.82 -9.81
CA ARG A 18 3.16 -8.66 -10.45
C ARG A 18 3.63 -9.97 -11.09
N GLY A 19 3.52 -11.08 -10.39
CA GLY A 19 3.89 -12.42 -10.88
C GLY A 19 3.05 -12.80 -12.08
N TYR A 20 1.74 -12.64 -12.01
CA TYR A 20 0.81 -12.92 -13.09
C TYR A 20 1.15 -12.11 -14.36
N TYR A 21 1.26 -10.79 -14.24
CA TYR A 21 1.53 -9.93 -15.39
C TYR A 21 2.93 -10.09 -15.99
N ALA A 22 3.92 -10.56 -15.20
CA ALA A 22 5.23 -10.87 -15.73
C ALA A 22 5.20 -12.01 -16.75
N PHE A 23 4.25 -12.93 -16.63
CA PHE A 23 4.10 -14.10 -17.50
C PHE A 23 2.89 -14.02 -18.45
N ILE A 24 2.15 -12.90 -18.49
CA ILE A 24 0.91 -12.79 -19.26
C ILE A 24 1.07 -13.12 -20.75
N LYS A 25 2.24 -12.84 -21.35
CA LYS A 25 2.55 -13.13 -22.75
C LYS A 25 3.04 -14.57 -22.97
N ASN A 26 3.46 -15.26 -21.91
CA ASN A 26 3.94 -16.65 -21.96
C ASN A 26 3.58 -17.34 -20.64
N PRO A 27 2.30 -17.68 -20.44
CA PRO A 27 1.79 -18.27 -19.21
C PRO A 27 2.47 -19.61 -18.88
N ARG A 28 2.65 -19.88 -17.60
CA ARG A 28 3.25 -21.10 -17.08
C ARG A 28 2.17 -22.14 -16.80
N ILE A 29 1.81 -22.87 -17.83
CA ILE A 29 0.78 -23.90 -17.75
C ILE A 29 1.41 -25.21 -17.27
N ASN A 30 0.83 -25.82 -16.23
CA ASN A 30 1.28 -27.13 -15.76
C ASN A 30 0.69 -28.29 -16.61
N SER A 31 1.10 -29.54 -16.33
CA SER A 31 0.64 -30.73 -17.07
C SER A 31 -0.88 -31.00 -16.95
N LYS A 32 -1.57 -30.33 -16.02
CA LYS A 32 -3.04 -30.43 -15.84
C LYS A 32 -3.80 -29.27 -16.49
N GLY A 33 -3.13 -28.42 -17.27
CA GLY A 33 -3.73 -27.27 -17.95
C GLY A 33 -3.95 -26.04 -17.06
N MET A 34 -3.47 -26.03 -15.82
CA MET A 34 -3.64 -24.89 -14.91
C MET A 34 -2.54 -23.86 -15.14
N ASP A 35 -2.90 -22.58 -15.21
CA ASP A 35 -1.96 -21.46 -15.20
C ASP A 35 -1.38 -21.27 -13.79
N THR A 36 -0.09 -21.50 -13.66
CA THR A 36 0.68 -21.37 -12.41
C THR A 36 1.52 -20.10 -12.37
N SER A 37 1.37 -19.19 -13.32
CA SER A 37 2.17 -17.97 -13.46
C SER A 37 2.15 -17.11 -12.19
N ALA A 38 0.98 -16.88 -11.62
CA ALA A 38 0.80 -16.11 -10.40
C ALA A 38 1.48 -16.77 -9.20
N ILE A 39 1.32 -18.09 -9.05
CA ILE A 39 1.96 -18.87 -7.97
C ILE A 39 3.49 -18.77 -8.11
N MET A 40 4.00 -19.06 -9.31
CA MET A 40 5.44 -19.05 -9.55
C MET A 40 6.06 -17.67 -9.36
N GLY A 41 5.40 -16.62 -9.85
CA GLY A 41 5.87 -15.25 -9.70
C GLY A 41 5.88 -14.77 -8.26
N PHE A 42 4.82 -15.08 -7.50
CA PHE A 42 4.74 -14.80 -6.08
C PHE A 42 5.85 -15.52 -5.30
N MET A 43 5.96 -16.83 -5.49
CA MET A 43 6.95 -17.65 -4.79
C MET A 43 8.38 -17.25 -5.12
N ASN A 44 8.69 -16.97 -6.39
CA ASN A 44 10.03 -16.48 -6.75
C ASN A 44 10.37 -15.16 -6.04
N SER A 45 9.43 -14.24 -5.97
CA SER A 45 9.62 -12.96 -5.29
C SER A 45 9.81 -13.14 -3.78
N LEU A 46 9.00 -14.01 -3.16
CA LEU A 46 9.09 -14.29 -1.73
C LEU A 46 10.39 -15.02 -1.36
N LEU A 47 10.77 -16.03 -2.14
CA LEU A 47 12.01 -16.80 -1.89
C LEU A 47 13.27 -15.94 -2.14
N ASP A 48 13.26 -15.05 -3.14
CA ASP A 48 14.35 -14.11 -3.36
C ASP A 48 14.47 -13.13 -2.18
N LEU A 49 13.35 -12.61 -1.69
CA LEU A 49 13.29 -11.77 -0.48
C LEU A 49 13.94 -12.50 0.72
N ILE A 50 13.47 -13.72 1.03
CA ILE A 50 13.95 -14.49 2.18
C ILE A 50 15.44 -14.79 2.07
N LYS A 51 15.92 -15.19 0.90
CA LYS A 51 17.35 -15.50 0.68
C LYS A 51 18.25 -14.27 0.82
N ARG A 52 17.78 -13.13 0.33
CA ARG A 52 18.55 -11.89 0.28
C ARG A 52 18.58 -11.19 1.63
N GLU A 53 17.40 -11.00 2.22
CA GLU A 53 17.25 -10.16 3.40
C GLU A 53 17.38 -10.93 4.71
N LYS A 54 17.16 -12.25 4.68
CA LYS A 54 17.20 -13.13 5.85
C LYS A 54 16.40 -12.55 7.03
N PRO A 55 15.09 -12.34 6.84
CA PRO A 55 14.25 -11.71 7.85
C PRO A 55 14.28 -12.51 9.17
N ASP A 56 14.30 -11.81 10.31
CA ASP A 56 14.08 -12.44 11.62
C ASP A 56 12.62 -12.85 11.78
N ASN A 57 11.72 -12.04 11.19
CA ASN A 57 10.27 -12.23 11.25
C ASN A 57 9.65 -11.87 9.89
N ILE A 58 8.65 -12.63 9.45
CA ILE A 58 7.92 -12.40 8.20
C ILE A 58 6.45 -12.77 8.33
N ALA A 59 5.57 -11.98 7.73
CA ALA A 59 4.15 -12.32 7.58
C ALA A 59 3.62 -11.79 6.23
N VAL A 60 2.56 -12.40 5.73
CA VAL A 60 1.95 -12.05 4.44
C VAL A 60 0.50 -11.63 4.66
N ALA A 61 0.14 -10.43 4.25
CA ALA A 61 -1.21 -9.89 4.37
C ALA A 61 -1.99 -10.07 3.07
N PHE A 62 -3.26 -10.47 3.20
CA PHE A 62 -4.20 -10.65 2.09
C PHE A 62 -5.47 -9.84 2.31
N ASP A 63 -6.03 -9.29 1.23
CA ASP A 63 -7.38 -8.75 1.22
C ASP A 63 -8.42 -9.89 1.20
N LEU A 64 -9.45 -9.75 2.02
CA LEU A 64 -10.63 -10.64 2.01
C LEU A 64 -11.85 -10.03 1.30
N GLY A 65 -11.63 -8.98 0.49
CA GLY A 65 -12.68 -8.35 -0.30
C GLY A 65 -13.19 -7.03 0.27
N GLY A 66 -12.43 -5.97 0.03
CA GLY A 66 -12.82 -4.57 0.20
C GLY A 66 -12.90 -4.06 1.64
N SER A 67 -12.70 -2.76 1.79
CA SER A 67 -12.93 -2.05 3.05
C SER A 67 -14.42 -1.73 3.21
N SER A 68 -15.05 -2.30 4.24
CA SER A 68 -16.45 -1.99 4.55
C SER A 68 -16.65 -0.51 4.82
N ASP A 69 -15.78 0.09 5.62
CA ASP A 69 -15.88 1.49 6.03
C ASP A 69 -15.67 2.47 4.86
N ARG A 70 -14.71 2.19 3.95
CA ARG A 70 -14.48 3.05 2.77
C ARG A 70 -15.64 2.98 1.78
N ILE A 71 -16.24 1.79 1.58
CA ILE A 71 -17.41 1.61 0.71
C ILE A 71 -18.63 2.29 1.35
N GLU A 72 -18.81 2.25 2.67
CA GLU A 72 -19.90 2.95 3.37
C GLU A 72 -19.73 4.47 3.28
N MET A 73 -18.49 4.98 3.37
CA MET A 73 -18.22 6.42 3.18
C MET A 73 -18.37 6.87 1.73
N PHE A 74 -18.07 6.01 0.76
CA PHE A 74 -18.09 6.31 -0.66
C PHE A 74 -18.34 5.04 -1.48
N GLU A 75 -19.58 4.83 -1.92
CA GLU A 75 -20.04 3.62 -2.63
C GLU A 75 -19.22 3.37 -3.92
N GLU A 76 -18.74 4.43 -4.58
CA GLU A 76 -17.95 4.35 -5.79
C GLU A 76 -16.46 4.00 -5.54
N TYR A 77 -16.03 3.86 -4.28
CA TYR A 77 -14.65 3.49 -3.94
C TYR A 77 -14.26 2.16 -4.60
N LYS A 78 -13.19 2.19 -5.40
CA LYS A 78 -12.67 1.06 -6.19
C LYS A 78 -13.67 0.46 -7.22
N ALA A 79 -14.81 1.12 -7.49
CA ALA A 79 -15.83 0.61 -8.40
C ALA A 79 -15.36 0.49 -9.85
N ASN A 80 -14.31 1.23 -10.24
CA ASN A 80 -13.71 1.17 -11.58
C ASN A 80 -12.61 0.10 -11.71
N ARG A 81 -12.31 -0.65 -10.65
CA ARG A 81 -11.33 -1.76 -10.72
C ARG A 81 -11.90 -2.91 -11.55
N HIS A 82 -11.07 -3.42 -12.45
CA HIS A 82 -11.41 -4.62 -13.21
C HIS A 82 -11.52 -5.84 -12.29
N GLU A 83 -12.35 -6.77 -12.69
CA GLU A 83 -12.46 -8.05 -11.98
C GLU A 83 -11.10 -8.77 -11.94
N THR A 84 -10.79 -9.38 -10.79
CA THR A 84 -9.56 -10.15 -10.62
C THR A 84 -9.53 -11.31 -11.63
N PRO A 85 -8.46 -11.48 -12.42
CA PRO A 85 -8.33 -12.58 -13.36
C PRO A 85 -8.55 -13.96 -12.70
N ASP A 86 -9.25 -14.87 -13.38
CA ASP A 86 -9.55 -16.19 -12.84
C ASP A 86 -8.29 -16.98 -12.47
N ALA A 87 -7.22 -16.84 -13.25
CA ALA A 87 -5.93 -17.46 -12.93
C ALA A 87 -5.40 -17.02 -11.56
N ILE A 88 -5.62 -15.76 -11.16
CA ILE A 88 -5.26 -15.26 -9.82
C ILE A 88 -6.20 -15.82 -8.76
N LYS A 89 -7.52 -15.82 -9.01
CA LYS A 89 -8.50 -16.41 -8.08
C LYS A 89 -8.18 -17.88 -7.78
N ILE A 90 -7.79 -18.64 -8.80
CA ILE A 90 -7.37 -20.04 -8.67
C ILE A 90 -6.04 -20.16 -7.92
N ALA A 91 -5.09 -19.25 -8.14
CA ALA A 91 -3.77 -19.31 -7.53
C ALA A 91 -3.77 -19.05 -6.01
N VAL A 92 -4.65 -18.16 -5.52
CA VAL A 92 -4.66 -17.72 -4.12
C VAL A 92 -4.76 -18.88 -3.12
N PRO A 93 -5.68 -19.87 -3.25
CA PRO A 93 -5.74 -21.02 -2.34
C PRO A 93 -4.45 -21.86 -2.33
N TYR A 94 -3.78 -22.00 -3.46
CA TYR A 94 -2.49 -22.71 -3.53
C TYR A 94 -1.39 -21.94 -2.82
N ILE A 95 -1.33 -20.63 -2.99
CA ILE A 95 -0.38 -19.75 -2.31
C ILE A 95 -0.60 -19.84 -0.79
N HIS A 96 -1.85 -19.80 -0.32
CA HIS A 96 -2.17 -19.99 1.10
C HIS A 96 -1.66 -21.33 1.64
N ASN A 97 -1.87 -22.42 0.89
CA ASN A 97 -1.40 -23.75 1.31
C ASN A 97 0.14 -23.82 1.36
N ILE A 98 0.82 -23.19 0.41
CA ILE A 98 2.28 -23.13 0.38
C ILE A 98 2.81 -22.32 1.59
N LEU A 99 2.25 -21.13 1.84
CA LEU A 99 2.64 -20.31 2.98
C LEU A 99 2.44 -21.05 4.31
N LYS A 100 1.31 -21.74 4.49
CA LYS A 100 1.05 -22.58 5.66
C LYS A 100 2.07 -23.71 5.79
N ALA A 101 2.42 -24.39 4.69
CA ALA A 101 3.43 -25.45 4.70
C ALA A 101 4.85 -24.92 4.99
N MET A 102 5.12 -23.65 4.67
CA MET A 102 6.37 -22.96 5.00
C MET A 102 6.39 -22.41 6.43
N GLY A 103 5.28 -22.47 7.17
CA GLY A 103 5.16 -21.85 8.50
C GLY A 103 5.09 -20.31 8.46
N ILE A 104 4.78 -19.72 7.30
CA ILE A 104 4.67 -18.26 7.17
C ILE A 104 3.24 -17.81 7.50
N PRO A 105 3.05 -16.97 8.52
CA PRO A 105 1.75 -16.47 8.93
C PRO A 105 1.05 -15.67 7.83
N ILE A 106 -0.26 -15.92 7.73
CA ILE A 106 -1.16 -15.21 6.82
C ILE A 106 -2.04 -14.29 7.66
N LEU A 107 -1.96 -12.99 7.38
CA LEU A 107 -2.75 -11.96 8.05
C LEU A 107 -3.95 -11.59 7.17
N MET A 108 -5.14 -11.74 7.73
CA MET A 108 -6.39 -11.41 7.02
C MET A 108 -7.44 -10.96 8.03
N LYS A 109 -8.21 -9.93 7.69
CA LYS A 109 -9.36 -9.49 8.49
C LYS A 109 -10.48 -9.04 7.56
N ARG A 110 -11.66 -9.63 7.72
CA ARG A 110 -12.83 -9.24 6.92
C ARG A 110 -13.21 -7.78 7.19
N GLY A 111 -13.50 -7.02 6.13
CA GLY A 111 -13.86 -5.61 6.19
C GLY A 111 -12.69 -4.64 6.20
N TYR A 112 -11.46 -5.15 6.19
CA TYR A 112 -10.22 -4.36 6.12
C TYR A 112 -9.37 -4.79 4.93
N GLU A 113 -8.59 -3.87 4.43
CA GLU A 113 -7.66 -4.11 3.32
C GLU A 113 -6.29 -4.57 3.84
N ALA A 114 -5.47 -5.15 2.96
CA ALA A 114 -4.12 -5.60 3.33
C ALA A 114 -3.25 -4.44 3.82
N ASP A 115 -3.42 -3.24 3.25
CA ASP A 115 -2.69 -2.03 3.67
C ASP A 115 -3.05 -1.59 5.10
N ASP A 116 -4.33 -1.67 5.50
CA ASP A 116 -4.77 -1.39 6.87
C ASP A 116 -4.16 -2.40 7.87
N ILE A 117 -4.15 -3.68 7.48
CA ILE A 117 -3.55 -4.75 8.29
C ILE A 117 -2.04 -4.54 8.44
N ILE A 118 -1.34 -4.30 7.32
CA ILE A 118 0.10 -4.05 7.32
C ILE A 118 0.41 -2.78 8.13
N GLY A 119 -0.35 -1.71 7.94
CA GLY A 119 -0.17 -0.46 8.68
C GLY A 119 -0.32 -0.64 10.19
N THR A 120 -1.36 -1.36 10.62
CA THR A 120 -1.62 -1.67 12.03
C THR A 120 -0.47 -2.46 12.63
N VAL A 121 -0.08 -3.57 11.99
CA VAL A 121 0.99 -4.45 12.47
C VAL A 121 2.35 -3.74 12.44
N ALA A 122 2.63 -2.94 11.40
CA ALA A 122 3.88 -2.17 11.30
C ALA A 122 4.03 -1.16 12.44
N LYS A 123 2.97 -0.42 12.76
CA LYS A 123 2.98 0.56 13.86
C LYS A 123 3.09 -0.08 15.23
N ASP A 124 2.51 -1.25 15.42
CA ASP A 124 2.67 -2.01 16.66
C ASP A 124 4.08 -2.62 16.76
N ALA A 125 4.60 -3.20 15.67
CA ALA A 125 5.97 -3.73 15.61
C ALA A 125 7.03 -2.66 15.90
N GLU A 126 6.85 -1.44 15.38
CA GLU A 126 7.74 -0.31 15.68
C GLU A 126 7.83 -0.03 17.20
N LYS A 127 6.69 -0.07 17.91
CA LYS A 127 6.63 0.09 19.37
C LYS A 127 7.31 -1.08 20.10
N ASN A 128 7.29 -2.27 19.50
CA ASN A 128 7.92 -3.49 20.00
C ASN A 128 9.39 -3.65 19.55
N ASN A 129 10.03 -2.53 19.14
CA ASN A 129 11.45 -2.45 18.80
C ASN A 129 11.87 -3.27 17.57
N PHE A 130 10.99 -3.42 16.58
CA PHE A 130 11.34 -3.96 15.28
C PHE A 130 11.80 -2.86 14.30
N GLU A 131 12.62 -3.26 13.33
CA GLU A 131 12.83 -2.56 12.07
C GLU A 131 11.91 -3.21 11.03
N VAL A 132 10.95 -2.44 10.51
CA VAL A 132 9.84 -2.97 9.70
C VAL A 132 10.01 -2.62 8.24
N PHE A 133 9.87 -3.61 7.36
CA PHE A 133 9.90 -3.46 5.92
C PHE A 133 8.55 -3.87 5.32
N MET A 134 7.80 -2.90 4.81
CA MET A 134 6.55 -3.11 4.09
C MET A 134 6.86 -3.44 2.63
N VAL A 135 6.64 -4.69 2.24
CA VAL A 135 7.00 -5.22 0.91
C VAL A 135 5.87 -4.97 -0.05
N THR A 136 5.87 -3.81 -0.68
CA THR A 136 4.85 -3.36 -1.64
C THR A 136 5.41 -2.28 -2.57
N PRO A 137 5.00 -2.23 -3.84
CA PRO A 137 5.29 -1.10 -4.74
C PRO A 137 4.32 0.07 -4.55
N ASP A 138 3.25 -0.10 -3.76
CA ASP A 138 2.18 0.88 -3.61
C ASP A 138 2.68 2.13 -2.89
N LYS A 139 2.49 3.29 -3.55
CA LYS A 139 2.91 4.60 -3.05
C LYS A 139 2.18 5.03 -1.77
N ASP A 140 0.99 4.49 -1.53
CA ASP A 140 0.14 4.92 -0.43
C ASP A 140 0.74 4.53 0.93
N PHE A 141 1.53 3.45 0.96
CA PHE A 141 2.31 3.06 2.14
C PHE A 141 3.38 4.08 2.57
N ALA A 142 3.73 5.04 1.70
CA ALA A 142 4.69 6.08 2.04
C ALA A 142 4.24 6.94 3.24
N GLN A 143 2.93 7.04 3.50
CA GLN A 143 2.36 7.71 4.66
C GLN A 143 2.74 7.07 6.01
N LEU A 144 3.14 5.80 6.00
CA LEU A 144 3.48 5.01 7.19
C LEU A 144 4.95 5.05 7.55
N VAL A 145 5.80 5.50 6.62
CA VAL A 145 7.25 5.52 6.77
C VAL A 145 7.66 6.37 7.98
N SER A 146 8.60 5.85 8.77
CA SER A 146 9.14 6.48 9.96
C SER A 146 10.63 6.14 10.13
N GLU A 147 11.20 6.42 11.29
CA GLU A 147 12.60 6.06 11.59
C GLU A 147 12.86 4.55 11.53
N ASN A 148 11.84 3.72 11.77
CA ASN A 148 11.99 2.26 11.84
C ASN A 148 10.99 1.51 10.94
N ILE A 149 10.21 2.22 10.13
CA ILE A 149 9.29 1.63 9.14
C ILE A 149 9.71 2.11 7.75
N PHE A 150 9.99 1.17 6.88
CA PHE A 150 10.48 1.40 5.53
C PHE A 150 9.54 0.74 4.50
N MET A 151 9.44 1.34 3.31
CA MET A 151 8.90 0.63 2.16
C MET A 151 10.02 -0.16 1.50
N TYR A 152 9.77 -1.43 1.26
CA TYR A 152 10.63 -2.30 0.47
C TYR A 152 9.97 -2.56 -0.88
N LYS A 153 10.51 -1.94 -1.92
CA LYS A 153 9.97 -2.04 -3.28
C LYS A 153 10.76 -3.09 -4.06
N PRO A 154 10.13 -4.24 -4.38
CA PRO A 154 10.79 -5.31 -5.11
C PRO A 154 11.32 -4.83 -6.47
N ALA A 155 12.48 -5.33 -6.88
CA ALA A 155 13.12 -5.00 -8.16
C ALA A 155 12.17 -5.17 -9.35
N ARG A 156 12.16 -4.22 -10.29
CA ARG A 156 11.31 -4.25 -11.49
C ARG A 156 12.16 -4.12 -12.75
N MET A 157 12.00 -5.04 -13.73
CA MET A 157 12.60 -4.95 -15.08
C MET A 157 14.09 -4.60 -15.10
N GLY A 158 14.88 -5.22 -14.23
CA GLY A 158 16.34 -4.97 -14.16
C GLY A 158 16.77 -3.83 -13.25
N ASN A 159 15.85 -3.04 -12.72
CA ASN A 159 16.13 -2.11 -11.63
C ASN A 159 16.39 -2.90 -10.35
N GLY A 160 17.26 -2.38 -9.47
CA GLY A 160 17.49 -2.95 -8.15
C GLY A 160 16.26 -2.83 -7.23
N ILE A 161 16.40 -3.40 -6.03
CA ILE A 161 15.46 -3.16 -4.94
C ILE A 161 15.62 -1.70 -4.50
N GLU A 162 14.51 -1.05 -4.21
CA GLU A 162 14.48 0.27 -3.61
C GLU A 162 13.95 0.17 -2.18
N ILE A 163 14.65 0.75 -1.23
CA ILE A 163 14.17 0.91 0.14
C ILE A 163 13.90 2.40 0.34
N TRP A 164 12.65 2.72 0.65
CA TRP A 164 12.26 4.10 0.92
C TRP A 164 12.12 4.31 2.44
N GLY A 165 13.00 5.14 2.97
CA GLY A 165 12.87 5.75 4.28
C GLY A 165 12.31 7.17 4.17
N ILE A 166 12.45 7.94 5.25
CA ILE A 166 11.93 9.32 5.33
C ILE A 166 12.49 10.20 4.19
N LYS A 167 13.78 10.08 3.89
CA LYS A 167 14.44 10.91 2.85
C LYS A 167 13.87 10.66 1.47
N GLU A 168 13.69 9.40 1.09
CA GLU A 168 13.16 9.00 -0.20
C GLU A 168 11.71 9.46 -0.37
N VAL A 169 10.89 9.33 0.69
CA VAL A 169 9.50 9.83 0.71
C VAL A 169 9.48 11.35 0.57
N GLN A 170 10.30 12.07 1.35
CA GLN A 170 10.40 13.52 1.27
C GLN A 170 10.79 14.00 -0.14
N GLN A 171 11.77 13.34 -0.76
CA GLN A 171 12.20 13.67 -2.13
C GLN A 171 11.11 13.37 -3.17
N LYS A 172 10.43 12.22 -3.04
CA LYS A 172 9.43 11.79 -4.02
C LYS A 172 8.19 12.66 -4.01
N PHE A 173 7.67 12.96 -2.82
CA PHE A 173 6.41 13.69 -2.65
C PHE A 173 6.61 15.19 -2.41
N GLU A 174 7.86 15.64 -2.22
CA GLU A 174 8.22 17.02 -1.85
C GLU A 174 7.52 17.46 -0.55
N VAL A 175 7.52 16.56 0.44
CA VAL A 175 6.93 16.76 1.78
C VAL A 175 8.03 16.93 2.84
N THR A 176 7.69 17.52 3.97
CA THR A 176 8.61 17.63 5.12
C THR A 176 8.47 16.46 6.11
N ASP A 177 7.29 15.84 6.16
CA ASP A 177 6.97 14.67 6.98
C ASP A 177 6.22 13.63 6.12
N PRO A 178 6.57 12.33 6.18
CA PRO A 178 5.85 11.27 5.47
C PRO A 178 4.33 11.26 5.70
N LYS A 179 3.85 11.67 6.87
CA LYS A 179 2.41 11.78 7.15
C LYS A 179 1.67 12.72 6.20
N GLN A 180 2.36 13.72 5.64
CA GLN A 180 1.76 14.64 4.67
C GLN A 180 1.42 13.97 3.33
N VAL A 181 1.89 12.74 3.09
CA VAL A 181 1.49 11.94 1.94
C VAL A 181 -0.03 11.70 1.93
N ILE A 182 -0.67 11.59 3.10
CA ILE A 182 -2.12 11.48 3.23
C ILE A 182 -2.80 12.71 2.60
N ASP A 183 -2.32 13.91 2.95
CA ASP A 183 -2.85 15.17 2.43
C ASP A 183 -2.58 15.33 0.94
N PHE A 184 -1.38 14.94 0.50
CA PHE A 184 -1.01 14.92 -0.91
C PHE A 184 -1.95 14.03 -1.74
N LEU A 185 -2.23 12.81 -1.28
CA LEU A 185 -3.15 11.86 -1.92
C LEU A 185 -4.60 12.39 -1.86
N GLY A 186 -5.02 12.93 -0.74
CA GLY A 186 -6.35 13.54 -0.59
C GLY A 186 -6.59 14.71 -1.54
N MET A 187 -5.57 15.55 -1.79
CA MET A 187 -5.65 16.65 -2.76
C MET A 187 -5.65 16.15 -4.20
N MET A 188 -4.75 15.23 -4.53
CA MET A 188 -4.56 14.72 -5.90
C MET A 188 -5.67 13.75 -6.31
N GLY A 189 -6.19 12.97 -5.38
CA GLY A 189 -7.03 11.82 -5.64
C GLY A 189 -6.24 10.64 -6.19
N ASP A 190 -6.93 9.52 -6.42
CA ASP A 190 -6.40 8.34 -7.08
C ASP A 190 -7.42 7.73 -8.04
N SER A 191 -7.11 7.76 -9.33
CA SER A 191 -7.99 7.20 -10.35
C SER A 191 -8.08 5.69 -10.33
N VAL A 192 -7.09 4.99 -9.77
CA VAL A 192 -7.11 3.51 -9.65
C VAL A 192 -8.11 3.08 -8.58
N ASP A 193 -8.18 3.83 -7.48
CA ASP A 193 -9.08 3.57 -6.37
C ASP A 193 -10.35 4.40 -6.42
N ASN A 194 -10.53 5.15 -7.51
CA ASN A 194 -11.66 6.06 -7.70
C ASN A 194 -11.80 7.11 -6.59
N ILE A 195 -10.67 7.56 -6.05
CA ILE A 195 -10.64 8.64 -5.07
C ILE A 195 -10.67 9.98 -5.81
N PRO A 196 -11.70 10.83 -5.59
CA PRO A 196 -11.95 11.99 -6.45
C PRO A 196 -10.90 13.10 -6.38
N GLY A 197 -10.30 13.33 -5.22
CA GLY A 197 -9.40 14.46 -5.01
C GLY A 197 -10.07 15.82 -5.11
N LEU A 198 -9.26 16.88 -5.22
CA LEU A 198 -9.70 18.24 -5.52
C LEU A 198 -9.66 18.48 -7.02
N PRO A 199 -10.78 18.82 -7.70
CA PRO A 199 -10.83 19.01 -9.14
C PRO A 199 -9.84 20.05 -9.63
N GLY A 200 -8.94 19.66 -10.56
CA GLY A 200 -7.90 20.51 -11.13
C GLY A 200 -6.58 20.50 -10.33
N VAL A 201 -6.50 19.69 -9.27
CA VAL A 201 -5.28 19.47 -8.51
C VAL A 201 -4.65 18.13 -8.92
N GLY A 202 -3.63 18.19 -9.77
CA GLY A 202 -2.78 17.05 -10.09
C GLY A 202 -1.50 17.06 -9.26
N GLU A 203 -0.60 16.10 -9.50
CA GLU A 203 0.64 15.88 -8.74
C GLU A 203 1.44 17.16 -8.47
N LYS A 204 1.74 17.95 -9.51
CA LYS A 204 2.53 19.19 -9.38
C LYS A 204 1.85 20.23 -8.48
N THR A 205 0.52 20.34 -8.60
CA THR A 205 -0.26 21.31 -7.83
C THR A 205 -0.38 20.85 -6.37
N ALA A 206 -0.59 19.55 -6.14
CA ALA A 206 -0.63 18.97 -4.80
C ALA A 206 0.70 19.20 -4.07
N LYS A 207 1.85 18.91 -4.70
CA LYS A 207 3.18 19.21 -4.16
C LYS A 207 3.33 20.68 -3.77
N LYS A 208 2.94 21.60 -4.66
CA LYS A 208 2.97 23.02 -4.36
C LYS A 208 2.11 23.38 -3.16
N PHE A 209 0.91 22.83 -3.06
CA PHE A 209 0.00 23.12 -1.96
C PHE A 209 0.47 22.54 -0.63
N ILE A 210 1.04 21.33 -0.62
CA ILE A 210 1.66 20.76 0.57
C ILE A 210 2.81 21.63 1.07
N ASN A 211 3.66 22.12 0.17
CA ASN A 211 4.77 23.02 0.54
C ASN A 211 4.29 24.36 1.10
N LEU A 212 3.17 24.90 0.60
CA LEU A 212 2.64 26.20 1.03
C LEU A 212 1.81 26.09 2.31
N TYR A 213 0.95 25.09 2.39
CA TYR A 213 -0.08 25.01 3.43
C TYR A 213 0.15 23.84 4.42
N GLY A 214 0.91 22.83 4.04
CA GLY A 214 1.24 21.69 4.90
C GLY A 214 0.14 20.62 5.00
N SER A 215 -1.15 20.99 4.89
CA SER A 215 -2.28 20.06 4.92
C SER A 215 -3.44 20.54 4.04
N ILE A 216 -4.37 19.64 3.74
CA ILE A 216 -5.57 19.96 2.97
C ILE A 216 -6.50 20.90 3.73
N GLU A 217 -6.61 20.76 5.05
CA GLU A 217 -7.43 21.65 5.91
C GLU A 217 -6.92 23.09 5.81
N LYS A 218 -5.62 23.29 5.98
CA LYS A 218 -5.00 24.62 5.86
C LYS A 218 -5.12 25.20 4.46
N LEU A 219 -5.02 24.38 3.42
CA LEU A 219 -5.31 24.81 2.06
C LEU A 219 -6.76 25.33 1.95
N LEU A 220 -7.73 24.59 2.49
CA LEU A 220 -9.16 24.94 2.41
C LEU A 220 -9.52 26.18 3.24
N GLU A 221 -8.78 26.47 4.29
CA GLU A 221 -8.91 27.70 5.09
C GLU A 221 -8.33 28.92 4.36
N ASN A 222 -7.34 28.73 3.46
CA ASN A 222 -6.60 29.80 2.78
C ASN A 222 -6.89 29.88 1.29
N THR A 223 -8.08 29.45 0.83
CA THR A 223 -8.45 29.47 -0.60
C THR A 223 -8.41 30.86 -1.24
N SER A 224 -8.53 31.93 -0.44
CA SER A 224 -8.42 33.33 -0.92
C SER A 224 -7.07 33.64 -1.58
N GLU A 225 -6.00 32.93 -1.23
CA GLU A 225 -4.66 33.08 -1.83
C GLU A 225 -4.55 32.43 -3.21
N ILE A 226 -5.50 31.55 -3.56
CA ILE A 226 -5.52 30.85 -4.85
C ILE A 226 -6.25 31.72 -5.87
N LYS A 227 -5.68 31.82 -7.07
CA LYS A 227 -6.22 32.69 -8.13
C LYS A 227 -7.06 31.91 -9.15
N GLY A 228 -8.07 32.61 -9.70
CA GLY A 228 -8.81 32.19 -10.88
C GLY A 228 -9.70 30.96 -10.66
N LYS A 229 -10.00 30.26 -11.75
CA LYS A 229 -10.93 29.13 -11.78
C LYS A 229 -10.55 27.94 -10.86
N LEU A 230 -9.27 27.84 -10.50
CA LEU A 230 -8.82 26.77 -9.58
C LEU A 230 -9.37 27.00 -8.17
N ARG A 231 -9.39 28.27 -7.70
CA ARG A 231 -10.02 28.64 -6.43
C ARG A 231 -11.48 28.24 -6.40
N GLU A 232 -12.25 28.65 -7.43
CA GLU A 232 -13.68 28.34 -7.53
C GLU A 232 -13.94 26.81 -7.47
N LYS A 233 -13.12 26.02 -8.19
CA LYS A 233 -13.22 24.57 -8.18
C LYS A 233 -12.94 23.96 -6.80
N ILE A 234 -11.92 24.45 -6.11
CA ILE A 234 -11.56 23.94 -4.77
C ILE A 234 -12.66 24.32 -3.78
N GLU A 235 -13.11 25.58 -3.79
CA GLU A 235 -14.16 26.05 -2.88
C GLU A 235 -15.48 25.30 -3.07
N ALA A 236 -15.85 24.98 -4.31
CA ALA A 236 -17.03 24.18 -4.63
C ALA A 236 -16.92 22.68 -4.30
N ASN A 237 -15.71 22.17 -4.00
CA ASN A 237 -15.46 20.74 -3.78
C ASN A 237 -14.67 20.46 -2.48
N LYS A 238 -14.79 21.32 -1.47
CA LYS A 238 -14.09 21.15 -0.18
C LYS A 238 -14.37 19.79 0.45
N GLU A 239 -15.62 19.38 0.47
CA GLU A 239 -16.04 18.10 1.05
C GLU A 239 -15.44 16.91 0.33
N LYS A 240 -15.31 16.96 -1.01
CA LYS A 240 -14.62 15.91 -1.78
C LYS A 240 -13.15 15.79 -1.41
N GLY A 241 -12.48 16.90 -1.16
CA GLY A 241 -11.08 16.87 -0.71
C GLY A 241 -10.93 16.19 0.65
N ILE A 242 -11.78 16.54 1.60
CA ILE A 242 -11.77 15.92 2.94
C ILE A 242 -12.15 14.44 2.87
N LEU A 243 -13.17 14.08 2.08
CA LEU A 243 -13.52 12.67 1.82
C LEU A 243 -12.34 11.92 1.22
N SER A 244 -11.68 12.48 0.21
CA SER A 244 -10.53 11.86 -0.46
C SER A 244 -9.37 11.62 0.50
N LYS A 245 -9.09 12.56 1.41
CA LYS A 245 -8.11 12.38 2.48
C LYS A 245 -8.46 11.19 3.38
N LYS A 246 -9.74 11.07 3.79
CA LYS A 246 -10.21 9.94 4.60
C LYS A 246 -10.06 8.61 3.87
N LEU A 247 -10.44 8.55 2.59
CA LEU A 247 -10.33 7.34 1.76
C LEU A 247 -8.87 6.91 1.54
N ALA A 248 -7.94 7.87 1.37
CA ALA A 248 -6.52 7.61 1.20
C ALA A 248 -5.78 7.27 2.50
N THR A 249 -6.40 7.49 3.66
CA THR A 249 -5.78 7.21 4.95
C THR A 249 -5.82 5.72 5.26
N ILE A 250 -4.66 5.13 5.52
CA ILE A 250 -4.54 3.74 5.97
C ILE A 250 -4.94 3.67 7.45
N MET A 251 -5.85 2.73 7.80
CA MET A 251 -6.27 2.49 9.17
C MET A 251 -5.16 1.80 9.97
N LEU A 252 -5.00 2.18 11.24
CA LEU A 252 -3.92 1.70 12.10
C LEU A 252 -4.42 1.00 13.37
N ASP A 253 -5.69 0.69 13.39
CA ASP A 253 -6.40 0.11 14.55
C ASP A 253 -7.28 -1.09 14.16
N VAL A 254 -6.86 -1.84 13.13
CA VAL A 254 -7.53 -3.07 12.70
C VAL A 254 -7.60 -4.06 13.86
N PRO A 255 -8.79 -4.58 14.22
CA PRO A 255 -8.94 -5.55 15.31
C PRO A 255 -8.51 -6.95 14.85
N ILE A 256 -7.21 -7.11 14.57
CA ILE A 256 -6.59 -8.37 14.17
C ILE A 256 -5.77 -8.95 15.32
N GLU A 257 -5.90 -10.25 15.52
CA GLU A 257 -5.12 -10.99 16.53
C GLU A 257 -3.89 -11.61 15.88
N TYR A 258 -2.72 -11.42 16.48
CA TYR A 258 -1.43 -12.02 16.06
C TYR A 258 -0.45 -12.03 17.25
N ASP A 259 0.58 -12.84 17.14
CA ASP A 259 1.75 -12.80 18.00
C ASP A 259 3.01 -12.70 17.13
N PHE A 260 3.91 -11.78 17.46
CA PHE A 260 5.20 -11.66 16.76
C PHE A 260 6.08 -12.90 16.89
N VAL A 261 5.81 -13.77 17.86
CA VAL A 261 6.50 -15.06 18.00
C VAL A 261 6.19 -15.98 16.82
N ASP A 262 4.96 -15.91 16.30
CA ASP A 262 4.53 -16.73 15.16
C ASP A 262 5.15 -16.28 13.84
N PHE A 263 5.72 -15.08 13.78
CA PHE A 263 6.30 -14.52 12.55
C PHE A 263 7.77 -14.93 12.31
N LYS A 264 8.35 -15.76 13.20
CA LYS A 264 9.75 -16.23 13.11
C LYS A 264 9.98 -17.21 11.99
#